data_1adeaf9aeead5a701ecb40ddbb5d2b63
#
_entry.id   1adeaf9aeead5a701ecb40ddbb5d2b63
#
_cell.length_a   1.000
_cell.length_b   1.000
_cell.length_c   1.000
_cell.angle_alpha   90.00
_cell.angle_beta   90.00
_cell.angle_gamma   90.00
#
_symmetry.space_group_name_H-M   'P 1'
#
loop_
_entity.id
_entity.type
_entity.pdbx_description
1 polymer ?
#
loop_
_entity_poly.entity_id
_entity_poly.type
_entity_poly.pdbx_seq_one_letter_code
_entity_poly.pdbx_strand_id
1 'polypeptide(L)'
;MKKLYFFLSVMLLTLVSVGFTSCGDDKDEPKSADIVGTWQIQAVDEDGASYESLVQFTKSGKWNSVDIYTDEVGVQVEVDQGTYTISGNKVTVTYTEDGKSVSESFTYEVKNNKLMITYEDFPAAVIFVRVKDSVIEQYLN
;
A
#
# COMPACT_ATOMS: atom_id res chain seq x y z
N MET A 1 -0.48 15.84 5.40
CA MET A 1 -1.02 14.63 4.79
C MET A 1 -1.67 13.76 5.84
N LYS A 2 -2.98 13.90 5.97
CA LYS A 2 -3.78 13.19 6.99
C LYS A 2 -3.71 11.66 6.81
N LYS A 3 -3.62 11.18 5.58
CA LYS A 3 -3.58 9.75 5.25
C LYS A 3 -2.32 9.06 5.71
N LEU A 4 -1.19 9.70 5.55
CA LEU A 4 0.09 9.14 5.97
C LEU A 4 0.16 8.97 7.49
N TYR A 5 -0.34 9.97 8.22
CA TYR A 5 -0.38 9.92 9.70
C TYR A 5 -1.35 8.84 10.20
N PHE A 6 -2.46 8.67 9.52
CA PHE A 6 -3.42 7.62 9.83
C PHE A 6 -2.80 6.23 9.61
N PHE A 7 -2.14 6.05 8.47
CA PHE A 7 -1.37 4.85 8.17
C PHE A 7 -0.31 4.56 9.23
N LEU A 8 0.41 5.59 9.65
CA LEU A 8 1.45 5.49 10.66
C LEU A 8 0.91 5.12 12.04
N SER A 9 -0.26 5.63 12.42
CA SER A 9 -0.83 5.36 13.75
C SER A 9 -1.38 3.93 13.87
N VAL A 10 -1.99 3.41 12.82
CA VAL A 10 -2.49 2.04 12.79
C VAL A 10 -1.34 1.03 12.67
N MET A 11 -0.29 1.39 11.93
CA MET A 11 0.85 0.52 11.70
C MET A 11 1.77 0.37 12.91
N LEU A 12 1.83 1.37 13.78
CA LEU A 12 2.66 1.28 14.98
C LEU A 12 2.20 0.15 15.93
N LEU A 13 0.93 -0.22 15.83
CA LEU A 13 0.33 -1.27 16.66
C LEU A 13 0.50 -2.68 16.07
N THR A 14 0.82 -2.79 14.78
CA THR A 14 0.93 -4.08 14.09
C THR A 14 2.36 -4.57 13.86
N LEU A 15 3.34 -3.95 14.49
CA LEU A 15 4.73 -4.43 14.48
C LEU A 15 4.92 -5.75 15.24
N VAL A 16 3.88 -6.57 15.29
CA VAL A 16 4.02 -7.94 15.75
C VAL A 16 4.71 -8.74 14.64
N SER A 17 6.03 -8.74 14.72
CA SER A 17 6.90 -9.81 14.25
C SER A 17 6.29 -10.77 13.21
N VAL A 18 6.05 -10.29 12.01
CA VAL A 18 6.10 -11.22 10.89
C VAL A 18 7.56 -11.53 10.70
N GLY A 19 8.00 -12.65 11.26
CA GLY A 19 9.35 -13.13 11.03
C GLY A 19 9.57 -13.25 9.54
N PHE A 20 10.19 -12.23 8.97
CA PHE A 20 10.67 -12.30 7.61
C PHE A 20 11.90 -13.19 7.62
N THR A 21 11.68 -14.47 7.51
CA THR A 21 12.75 -15.34 7.07
C THR A 21 12.95 -15.08 5.59
N SER A 22 13.86 -14.23 5.29
CA SER A 22 14.33 -14.04 3.91
C SER A 22 15.12 -15.28 3.49
N CYS A 23 14.43 -16.38 3.28
CA CYS A 23 15.00 -17.54 2.59
C CYS A 23 14.80 -17.33 1.10
N GLY A 24 15.40 -16.29 0.54
CA GLY A 24 15.18 -16.03 -0.84
C GLY A 24 16.41 -16.30 -1.67
N ASP A 25 16.45 -17.43 -2.32
CA ASP A 25 17.25 -17.64 -3.51
C ASP A 25 16.53 -17.08 -4.75
N ASP A 26 15.87 -15.94 -4.61
CA ASP A 26 15.28 -15.27 -5.76
C ASP A 26 16.41 -14.61 -6.54
N LYS A 27 16.86 -15.33 -7.54
CA LYS A 27 17.87 -14.86 -8.48
C LYS A 27 17.33 -13.81 -9.45
N ASP A 28 16.02 -13.60 -9.45
CA ASP A 28 15.37 -12.64 -10.29
C ASP A 28 15.20 -11.33 -9.50
N GLU A 29 15.95 -10.31 -9.91
CA GLU A 29 15.79 -8.98 -9.37
C GLU A 29 14.37 -8.47 -9.67
N PRO A 30 13.71 -7.80 -8.71
CA PRO A 30 12.41 -7.21 -8.97
C PRO A 30 12.53 -6.17 -10.08
N LYS A 31 11.77 -6.42 -11.13
CA LYS A 31 11.62 -5.49 -12.24
C LYS A 31 10.41 -4.60 -11.95
N SER A 32 10.36 -3.45 -12.59
CA SER A 32 9.22 -2.55 -12.48
C SER A 32 7.87 -3.25 -12.71
N ALA A 33 7.85 -4.28 -13.57
CA ALA A 33 6.66 -5.08 -13.83
C ALA A 33 6.19 -5.90 -12.62
N ASP A 34 7.07 -6.18 -11.68
CA ASP A 34 6.72 -7.00 -10.51
C ASP A 34 5.80 -6.28 -9.52
N ILE A 35 5.80 -4.96 -9.51
CA ILE A 35 4.88 -4.18 -8.69
C ILE A 35 3.47 -4.11 -9.31
N VAL A 36 3.34 -4.39 -10.59
CA VAL A 36 2.04 -4.38 -11.28
C VAL A 36 1.12 -5.43 -10.68
N GLY A 37 -0.05 -5.00 -10.27
CA GLY A 37 -1.04 -5.84 -9.62
C GLY A 37 -1.73 -5.12 -8.48
N THR A 38 -2.50 -5.89 -7.71
CA THR A 38 -3.25 -5.39 -6.57
C THR A 38 -2.69 -5.99 -5.28
N TRP A 39 -2.56 -5.14 -4.29
CA TRP A 39 -1.92 -5.45 -3.02
C TRP A 39 -2.82 -5.04 -1.86
N GLN A 40 -2.80 -5.83 -0.79
CA GLN A 40 -3.67 -5.63 0.37
C GLN A 40 -2.87 -5.69 1.66
N ILE A 41 -3.24 -4.82 2.59
CA ILE A 41 -2.85 -4.92 3.99
C ILE A 41 -4.09 -4.79 4.86
N GLN A 42 -4.15 -5.56 5.93
CA GLN A 42 -5.23 -5.52 6.91
C GLN A 42 -4.63 -5.41 8.30
N ALA A 43 -5.26 -4.64 9.16
CA ALA A 43 -4.88 -4.49 10.55
C ALA A 43 -6.14 -4.33 11.42
N VAL A 44 -6.03 -4.75 12.67
CA VAL A 44 -7.05 -4.53 13.70
C VAL A 44 -6.36 -3.88 14.88
N ASP A 45 -6.91 -2.80 15.38
CA ASP A 45 -6.34 -2.11 16.54
C ASP A 45 -6.81 -2.75 17.87
N GLU A 46 -6.30 -2.24 18.98
CA GLU A 46 -6.61 -2.76 20.31
C GLU A 46 -8.09 -2.59 20.69
N ASP A 47 -8.76 -1.62 20.12
CA ASP A 47 -10.17 -1.31 20.35
C ASP A 47 -11.11 -2.11 19.44
N GLY A 48 -10.56 -2.94 18.56
CA GLY A 48 -11.31 -3.78 17.63
C GLY A 48 -11.72 -3.09 16.33
N ALA A 49 -11.29 -1.84 16.10
CA ALA A 49 -11.47 -1.20 14.81
C ALA A 49 -10.57 -1.87 13.77
N SER A 50 -11.09 -2.06 12.58
CA SER A 50 -10.34 -2.68 11.49
C SER A 50 -9.96 -1.67 10.42
N TYR A 51 -8.80 -1.89 9.85
CA TYR A 51 -8.26 -1.10 8.75
C TYR A 51 -7.85 -2.03 7.61
N GLU A 52 -8.24 -1.67 6.41
CA GLU A 52 -7.80 -2.35 5.19
C GLU A 52 -7.34 -1.32 4.18
N SER A 53 -6.20 -1.56 3.58
CA SER A 53 -5.73 -0.75 2.45
C SER A 53 -5.49 -1.65 1.24
N LEU A 54 -6.03 -1.22 0.13
CA LEU A 54 -5.84 -1.84 -1.19
C LEU A 54 -5.10 -0.85 -2.08
N VAL A 55 -4.05 -1.32 -2.73
CA VAL A 55 -3.26 -0.51 -3.66
C VAL A 55 -3.11 -1.26 -4.96
N GLN A 56 -3.30 -0.58 -6.08
CA GLN A 56 -3.15 -1.17 -7.41
C GLN A 56 -2.20 -0.33 -8.27
N PHE A 57 -1.28 -1.02 -8.90
CA PHE A 57 -0.39 -0.47 -9.91
C PHE A 57 -0.69 -1.15 -11.24
N THR A 58 -1.10 -0.38 -12.24
CA THR A 58 -1.43 -0.92 -13.56
C THR A 58 -0.25 -0.83 -14.52
N LYS A 59 -0.25 -1.66 -15.55
CA LYS A 59 0.77 -1.59 -16.61
C LYS A 59 0.76 -0.26 -17.37
N SER A 60 -0.38 0.42 -17.39
CA SER A 60 -0.52 1.72 -18.07
C SER A 60 -0.01 2.91 -17.25
N GLY A 61 0.50 2.67 -16.04
CA GLY A 61 1.00 3.73 -15.18
C GLY A 61 -0.05 4.37 -14.29
N LYS A 62 -1.21 3.74 -14.12
CA LYS A 62 -2.24 4.20 -13.18
C LYS A 62 -2.03 3.61 -11.81
N TRP A 63 -2.30 4.42 -10.81
CA TRP A 63 -2.29 4.04 -9.41
C TRP A 63 -3.67 4.27 -8.79
N ASN A 64 -4.14 3.27 -8.08
CA ASN A 64 -5.40 3.34 -7.33
C ASN A 64 -5.15 2.95 -5.88
N SER A 65 -5.79 3.62 -4.95
CA SER A 65 -5.75 3.31 -3.53
C SER A 65 -7.15 3.34 -2.94
N VAL A 66 -7.46 2.35 -2.14
CA VAL A 66 -8.72 2.29 -1.39
C VAL A 66 -8.40 2.00 0.06
N ASP A 67 -8.76 2.91 0.94
CA ASP A 67 -8.60 2.75 2.37
C ASP A 67 -9.96 2.57 3.02
N ILE A 68 -10.12 1.49 3.78
CA ILE A 68 -11.38 1.12 4.42
C ILE A 68 -11.14 1.06 5.92
N TYR A 69 -11.83 1.90 6.65
CA TYR A 69 -11.78 1.94 8.10
C TYR A 69 -13.16 1.56 8.67
N THR A 70 -13.18 0.60 9.58
CA THR A 70 -14.40 0.13 10.21
C THR A 70 -14.26 0.20 11.73
N ASP A 71 -15.14 0.94 12.37
CA ASP A 71 -15.23 1.07 13.82
C ASP A 71 -16.68 0.87 14.31
N GLU A 72 -16.93 1.17 15.56
CA GLU A 72 -18.27 1.05 16.17
C GLU A 72 -19.30 1.98 15.52
N VAL A 73 -18.86 3.07 14.91
CA VAL A 73 -19.73 4.08 14.27
C VAL A 73 -20.13 3.65 12.86
N GLY A 74 -19.29 2.88 12.18
CA GLY A 74 -19.58 2.41 10.83
C GLY A 74 -18.36 2.19 9.97
N VAL A 75 -18.57 2.18 8.67
CA VAL A 75 -17.53 1.96 7.66
C VAL A 75 -17.27 3.26 6.90
N GLN A 76 -16.00 3.63 6.82
CA GLN A 76 -15.53 4.74 6.00
C GLN A 76 -14.66 4.19 4.89
N VAL A 77 -14.91 4.64 3.65
CA VAL A 77 -14.15 4.25 2.47
C VAL A 77 -13.59 5.51 1.81
N GLU A 78 -12.30 5.50 1.56
CA GLU A 78 -11.60 6.57 0.87
C GLU A 78 -10.93 6.00 -0.37
N VAL A 79 -11.14 6.65 -1.53
CA VAL A 79 -10.61 6.21 -2.81
C VAL A 79 -9.77 7.33 -3.41
N ASP A 80 -8.52 7.00 -3.77
CA ASP A 80 -7.64 7.88 -4.50
C ASP A 80 -7.21 7.23 -5.80
N GLN A 81 -7.13 8.04 -6.83
CA GLN A 81 -6.69 7.61 -8.15
C GLN A 81 -5.68 8.60 -8.69
N GLY A 82 -4.66 8.08 -9.32
CA GLY A 82 -3.60 8.89 -9.88
C GLY A 82 -2.73 8.09 -10.83
N THR A 83 -1.49 8.51 -10.91
CA THR A 83 -0.46 7.90 -11.75
C THR A 83 0.76 7.56 -10.92
N TYR A 84 1.61 6.68 -11.43
CA TYR A 84 2.88 6.38 -10.79
C TYR A 84 4.01 6.30 -11.81
N THR A 85 5.21 6.55 -11.32
CA THR A 85 6.45 6.34 -12.06
C THR A 85 7.42 5.56 -11.20
N ILE A 86 8.33 4.83 -11.84
CA ILE A 86 9.35 4.04 -11.17
C ILE A 86 10.72 4.45 -11.67
N SER A 87 11.63 4.68 -10.73
CA SER A 87 13.04 4.90 -11.00
C SER A 87 13.87 4.01 -10.06
N GLY A 88 14.48 2.95 -10.61
CA GLY A 88 15.15 1.94 -9.79
C GLY A 88 14.18 1.25 -8.85
N ASN A 89 14.41 1.35 -7.55
CA ASN A 89 13.52 0.82 -6.50
C ASN A 89 12.62 1.89 -5.88
N LYS A 90 12.56 3.08 -6.47
CA LYS A 90 11.76 4.20 -5.98
C LYS A 90 10.52 4.37 -6.83
N VAL A 91 9.36 4.40 -6.17
CA VAL A 91 8.06 4.69 -6.78
C VAL A 91 7.64 6.09 -6.37
N THR A 92 7.16 6.86 -7.33
CA THR A 92 6.50 8.14 -7.08
C THR A 92 5.07 8.06 -7.55
N VAL A 93 4.13 8.27 -6.65
CA VAL A 93 2.70 8.34 -6.96
C VAL A 93 2.25 9.80 -6.96
N THR A 94 1.39 10.15 -7.89
CA THR A 94 0.83 11.50 -8.01
C THR A 94 -0.68 11.40 -8.10
N TYR A 95 -1.37 12.09 -7.22
CA TYR A 95 -2.83 12.11 -7.15
C TYR A 95 -3.32 13.49 -6.75
N THR A 96 -4.63 13.68 -6.71
CA THR A 96 -5.26 14.95 -6.33
C THR A 96 -5.94 14.80 -4.99
N GLU A 97 -5.61 15.69 -4.06
CA GLU A 97 -6.24 15.79 -2.75
C GLU A 97 -6.70 17.22 -2.54
N ASP A 98 -7.98 17.40 -2.22
CA ASP A 98 -8.61 18.73 -2.02
C ASP A 98 -8.34 19.70 -3.18
N GLY A 99 -8.39 19.20 -4.42
CA GLY A 99 -8.16 19.98 -5.63
C GLY A 99 -6.68 20.31 -5.93
N LYS A 100 -5.76 19.80 -5.13
CA LYS A 100 -4.32 20.02 -5.28
C LYS A 100 -3.61 18.74 -5.69
N SER A 101 -2.62 18.88 -6.55
CA SER A 101 -1.74 17.76 -6.92
C SER A 101 -0.78 17.44 -5.78
N VAL A 102 -0.75 16.19 -5.39
CA VAL A 102 0.15 15.66 -4.35
C VAL A 102 1.01 14.56 -4.95
N SER A 103 2.31 14.59 -4.65
CA SER A 103 3.24 13.52 -5.03
C SER A 103 3.90 12.94 -3.79
N GLU A 104 3.96 11.62 -3.72
CA GLU A 104 4.62 10.89 -2.66
C GLU A 104 5.58 9.87 -3.25
N SER A 105 6.72 9.69 -2.61
CA SER A 105 7.72 8.72 -3.04
C SER A 105 8.03 7.73 -1.92
N PHE A 106 8.27 6.50 -2.31
CA PHE A 106 8.70 5.44 -1.39
C PHE A 106 9.60 4.46 -2.12
N THR A 107 10.41 3.73 -1.37
CA THR A 107 11.17 2.60 -1.91
C THR A 107 10.35 1.33 -1.79
N TYR A 108 10.56 0.39 -2.71
CA TYR A 108 9.82 -0.85 -2.72
C TYR A 108 10.70 -2.06 -3.03
N GLU A 109 10.22 -3.20 -2.58
CA GLU A 109 10.74 -4.51 -2.94
C GLU A 109 9.59 -5.48 -3.08
N VAL A 110 9.58 -6.26 -4.15
CA VAL A 110 8.59 -7.34 -4.35
C VAL A 110 9.28 -8.68 -4.22
N LYS A 111 8.77 -9.52 -3.35
CA LYS A 111 9.31 -10.86 -3.10
C LYS A 111 8.22 -11.80 -2.59
N ASN A 112 8.12 -13.00 -3.17
CA ASN A 112 7.18 -14.03 -2.72
C ASN A 112 5.71 -13.53 -2.63
N ASN A 113 5.25 -12.79 -3.64
CA ASN A 113 3.92 -12.18 -3.67
C ASN A 113 3.64 -11.22 -2.50
N LYS A 114 4.70 -10.61 -1.98
CA LYS A 114 4.63 -9.54 -0.98
C LYS A 114 5.28 -8.29 -1.52
N LEU A 115 4.67 -7.16 -1.24
CA LEU A 115 5.19 -5.84 -1.58
C LEU A 115 5.62 -5.17 -0.28
N MET A 116 6.90 -4.89 -0.14
CA MET A 116 7.46 -4.12 0.96
C MET A 116 7.62 -2.67 0.53
N ILE A 117 7.02 -1.77 1.28
CA ILE A 117 7.13 -0.32 1.05
C ILE A 117 7.84 0.30 2.24
N THR A 118 8.83 1.14 1.95
CA THR A 118 9.55 1.91 2.97
C THR A 118 9.46 3.39 2.64
N TYR A 119 8.94 4.18 3.57
CA TYR A 119 8.86 5.63 3.48
C TYR A 119 10.08 6.28 4.13
N GLU A 120 10.52 7.43 3.60
CA GLU A 120 11.71 8.13 4.12
C GLU A 120 11.57 8.52 5.60
N ASP A 121 10.37 8.94 5.99
CA ASP A 121 10.09 9.44 7.33
C ASP A 121 9.63 8.35 8.32
N PHE A 122 9.59 7.10 7.87
CA PHE A 122 9.11 6.00 8.70
C PHE A 122 10.09 4.83 8.64
N PRO A 123 10.67 4.44 9.79
CA PRO A 123 11.77 3.48 9.82
C PRO A 123 11.38 2.02 9.58
N ALA A 124 10.10 1.70 9.56
CA ALA A 124 9.62 0.34 9.38
C ALA A 124 9.03 0.12 8.00
N ALA A 125 9.27 -1.06 7.41
CA ALA A 125 8.65 -1.43 6.16
C ALA A 125 7.18 -1.83 6.36
N VAL A 126 6.34 -1.42 5.42
CA VAL A 126 4.95 -1.81 5.33
C VAL A 126 4.82 -2.96 4.34
N ILE A 127 4.17 -4.03 4.74
CA ILE A 127 4.10 -5.25 3.93
C ILE A 127 2.67 -5.49 3.46
N PHE A 128 2.50 -5.49 2.15
CA PHE A 128 1.25 -5.84 1.49
C PHE A 128 1.35 -7.24 0.90
N VAL A 129 0.24 -7.93 0.78
CA VAL A 129 0.14 -9.21 0.09
C VAL A 129 -0.60 -9.06 -1.23
N ARG A 130 -0.21 -9.84 -2.24
CA ARG A 130 -0.86 -9.81 -3.54
C ARG A 130 -2.26 -10.42 -3.45
N VAL A 131 -3.23 -9.73 -4.03
CA VAL A 131 -4.61 -10.19 -4.16
C VAL A 131 -5.08 -10.06 -5.61
N LYS A 132 -6.25 -10.58 -5.91
CA LYS A 132 -6.85 -10.44 -7.24
C LYS A 132 -7.28 -9.00 -7.50
N ASP A 133 -7.17 -8.55 -8.73
CA ASP A 133 -7.57 -7.20 -9.13
C ASP A 133 -9.06 -6.92 -8.83
N SER A 134 -9.92 -7.92 -8.91
CA SER A 134 -11.34 -7.80 -8.59
C SER A 134 -11.62 -7.29 -7.18
N VAL A 135 -10.69 -7.49 -6.25
CA VAL A 135 -10.84 -7.05 -4.85
C VAL A 135 -10.90 -5.53 -4.76
N ILE A 136 -10.06 -4.81 -5.50
CA ILE A 136 -10.06 -3.34 -5.52
C ILE A 136 -11.06 -2.77 -6.54
N GLU A 137 -11.25 -3.44 -7.66
CA GLU A 137 -12.09 -2.93 -8.77
C GLU A 137 -13.53 -2.65 -8.35
N GLN A 138 -14.06 -3.40 -7.38
CA GLN A 138 -15.40 -3.15 -6.85
C GLN A 138 -15.57 -1.77 -6.23
N TYR A 139 -14.50 -1.12 -5.81
CA TYR A 139 -14.51 0.20 -5.20
C TYR A 139 -14.23 1.33 -6.19
N LEU A 140 -13.75 1.01 -7.39
CA LEU A 140 -13.29 2.02 -8.37
C LEU A 140 -14.38 2.48 -9.33
N ASN A 141 -15.55 1.89 -9.28
CA ASN A 141 -16.69 2.20 -10.17
C ASN A 141 -17.68 3.17 -9.52
#